data_eea294e079c85f19f0768de529c7d682
#
_entry.id   eea294e079c85f19f0768de529c7d682
#
_cell.length_a   1.000
_cell.length_b   1.000
_cell.length_c   1.000
_cell.angle_alpha   90.00
_cell.angle_beta   90.00
_cell.angle_gamma   90.00
#
_symmetry.space_group_name_H-M   'P 1'
#
loop_
_entity.id
_entity.type
_entity.pdbx_description
1 polymer ?
#
loop_
_entity_poly.entity_id
_entity_poly.type
_entity_poly.pdbx_seq_one_letter_code
_entity_poly.pdbx_strand_id
1 'polypeptide(L)'
;MSYYHIAEHFFEQIYSEDVVRQVRKKIQAPGFSSNRERDISQLVKLVSKLTREQREDAAPMNEQRALELVLTKYVNISDLMDAVGSLDRNSIHHYKNNKVDFSDGDVVPFDGTEESRVVTLLARRIYKTRNAIVHSKNNELPRYRPFYHAKSLHKEIPLLRSIAEAILVGSAQPIT
;
A
#
# COMPACT_ATOMS: atom_id res chain seq x y z
N MET A 1 5.47 -12.40 7.65
CA MET A 1 6.48 -11.64 6.86
C MET A 1 6.35 -11.96 5.37
N SER A 2 6.25 -13.23 4.98
CA SER A 2 6.24 -13.64 3.55
C SER A 2 5.16 -12.95 2.70
N TYR A 3 3.95 -12.77 3.22
CA TYR A 3 2.88 -12.11 2.44
C TYR A 3 3.16 -10.65 2.09
N TYR A 4 3.80 -9.91 2.99
CA TYR A 4 4.18 -8.51 2.72
C TYR A 4 5.26 -8.43 1.63
N HIS A 5 6.23 -9.34 1.62
CA HIS A 5 7.29 -9.37 0.60
C HIS A 5 6.76 -9.57 -0.81
N ILE A 6 5.58 -10.21 -0.97
CA ILE A 6 4.93 -10.32 -2.28
C ILE A 6 4.56 -8.91 -2.79
N ALA A 7 4.02 -8.05 -1.95
CA ALA A 7 3.73 -6.67 -2.34
C ALA A 7 5.01 -5.86 -2.57
N GLU A 8 6.02 -6.00 -1.70
CA GLU A 8 7.32 -5.32 -1.83
C GLU A 8 8.01 -5.62 -3.17
N HIS A 9 7.88 -6.83 -3.69
CA HIS A 9 8.45 -7.23 -4.98
C HIS A 9 8.02 -6.31 -6.13
N PHE A 10 6.83 -5.74 -6.04
CA PHE A 10 6.27 -4.87 -7.10
C PHE A 10 6.53 -3.37 -6.87
N PHE A 11 7.12 -2.96 -5.76
CA PHE A 11 7.25 -1.55 -5.40
C PHE A 11 8.00 -0.73 -6.45
N GLU A 12 9.17 -1.19 -6.87
CA GLU A 12 10.01 -0.47 -7.84
C GLU A 12 9.30 -0.32 -9.19
N GLN A 13 8.73 -1.41 -9.71
CA GLN A 13 8.01 -1.41 -10.97
C GLN A 13 6.82 -0.46 -10.94
N ILE A 14 5.99 -0.53 -9.88
CA ILE A 14 4.78 0.28 -9.73
C ILE A 14 5.12 1.76 -9.59
N TYR A 15 6.19 2.10 -8.87
CA TYR A 15 6.66 3.48 -8.80
C TYR A 15 7.08 4.00 -10.16
N SER A 16 7.84 3.23 -10.91
CA SER A 16 8.25 3.60 -12.28
C SER A 16 7.04 3.84 -13.18
N GLU A 17 6.05 2.95 -13.14
CA GLU A 17 4.79 3.10 -13.88
C GLU A 17 4.02 4.36 -13.45
N ASP A 18 3.99 4.68 -12.16
CA ASP A 18 3.32 5.88 -11.64
C ASP A 18 4.00 7.16 -12.12
N VAL A 19 5.34 7.21 -12.11
CA VAL A 19 6.11 8.33 -12.67
C VAL A 19 5.76 8.56 -14.13
N VAL A 20 5.80 7.49 -14.94
CA VAL A 20 5.45 7.57 -16.37
C VAL A 20 4.01 8.07 -16.56
N ARG A 21 3.07 7.57 -15.77
CA ARG A 21 1.67 8.00 -15.81
C ARG A 21 1.50 9.48 -15.47
N GLN A 22 2.16 9.96 -14.43
CA GLN A 22 2.09 11.37 -14.02
C GLN A 22 2.73 12.30 -15.05
N VAL A 23 3.88 11.91 -15.61
CA VAL A 23 4.55 12.64 -16.71
C VAL A 23 3.64 12.71 -17.92
N ARG A 24 3.06 11.59 -18.34
CA ARG A 24 2.11 11.54 -19.48
C ARG A 24 0.90 12.45 -19.25
N LYS A 25 0.30 12.39 -18.06
CA LYS A 25 -0.82 13.28 -17.68
C LYS A 25 -0.44 14.76 -17.79
N LYS A 26 0.80 15.13 -17.38
CA LYS A 26 1.28 16.52 -17.48
C LYS A 26 1.45 16.95 -18.91
N ILE A 27 2.04 16.11 -19.77
CA ILE A 27 2.27 16.40 -21.20
C ILE A 27 0.94 16.51 -21.96
N GLN A 28 -0.04 15.66 -21.62
CA GLN A 28 -1.36 15.64 -22.25
C GLN A 28 -2.32 16.74 -21.75
N ALA A 29 -1.93 17.53 -20.76
CA ALA A 29 -2.77 18.61 -20.25
C ALA A 29 -3.02 19.67 -21.33
N PRO A 30 -4.27 20.17 -21.50
CA PRO A 30 -4.64 21.10 -22.59
C PRO A 30 -3.81 22.38 -22.68
N GLY A 31 -3.16 22.77 -21.59
CA GLY A 31 -2.32 23.98 -21.55
C GLY A 31 -0.83 23.72 -21.73
N PHE A 32 -0.38 22.45 -21.90
CA PHE A 32 1.03 22.12 -22.02
C PHE A 32 1.55 22.39 -23.44
N SER A 33 2.76 22.98 -23.52
CA SER A 33 3.47 23.15 -24.79
C SER A 33 4.96 22.85 -24.58
N SER A 34 5.49 21.93 -25.40
CA SER A 34 6.92 21.60 -25.41
C SER A 34 7.82 22.75 -25.83
N ASN A 35 7.25 23.77 -26.51
CA ASN A 35 7.99 24.96 -26.93
C ASN A 35 8.06 26.05 -25.84
N ARG A 36 7.36 25.87 -24.71
CA ARG A 36 7.39 26.83 -23.61
C ARG A 36 8.35 26.34 -22.50
N GLU A 37 9.41 27.09 -22.31
CA GLU A 37 10.41 26.81 -21.27
C GLU A 37 9.80 26.58 -19.87
N ARG A 38 8.78 27.38 -19.53
CA ARG A 38 8.05 27.24 -18.26
C ARG A 38 7.42 25.86 -18.08
N ASP A 39 6.82 25.30 -19.14
CA ASP A 39 6.13 24.01 -19.09
C ASP A 39 7.14 22.86 -18.97
N ILE A 40 8.24 22.95 -19.71
CA ILE A 40 9.37 22.01 -19.60
C ILE A 40 9.99 22.08 -18.21
N SER A 41 10.23 23.29 -17.66
CA SER A 41 10.75 23.45 -16.30
C SER A 41 9.84 22.82 -15.23
N GLN A 42 8.52 22.96 -15.38
CA GLN A 42 7.56 22.30 -14.50
C GLN A 42 7.59 20.76 -14.61
N LEU A 43 7.77 20.23 -15.82
CA LEU A 43 7.91 18.79 -16.04
C LEU A 43 9.19 18.25 -15.37
N VAL A 44 10.32 18.94 -15.54
CA VAL A 44 11.57 18.58 -14.89
C VAL A 44 11.44 18.60 -13.37
N LYS A 45 10.79 19.62 -12.81
CA LYS A 45 10.53 19.69 -11.36
C LYS A 45 9.66 18.52 -10.89
N LEU A 46 8.63 18.15 -11.64
CA LEU A 46 7.78 17.00 -11.33
C LEU A 46 8.61 15.71 -11.31
N VAL A 47 9.37 15.43 -12.35
CA VAL A 47 10.22 14.23 -12.44
C VAL A 47 11.24 14.20 -11.31
N SER A 48 11.93 15.33 -11.06
CA SER A 48 12.93 15.41 -9.97
C SER A 48 12.31 15.15 -8.60
N LYS A 49 11.08 15.67 -8.35
CA LYS A 49 10.34 15.40 -7.11
C LYS A 49 10.04 13.91 -6.95
N LEU A 50 9.45 13.30 -7.97
CA LEU A 50 9.05 11.89 -7.95
C LEU A 50 10.26 10.96 -7.80
N THR A 51 11.36 11.24 -8.52
CA THR A 51 12.60 10.45 -8.44
C THR A 51 13.28 10.61 -7.07
N ARG A 52 13.22 11.79 -6.46
CA ARG A 52 13.75 12.00 -5.10
C ARG A 52 12.94 11.21 -4.08
N GLU A 53 11.62 11.25 -4.17
CA GLU A 53 10.72 10.43 -3.34
C GLU A 53 11.02 8.93 -3.45
N GLN A 54 11.50 8.47 -4.61
CA GLN A 54 11.91 7.08 -4.84
C GLN A 54 13.28 6.73 -4.24
N ARG A 55 14.23 7.68 -4.22
CA ARG A 55 15.64 7.45 -3.81
C ARG A 55 15.92 7.66 -2.32
N GLU A 56 15.05 8.35 -1.62
CA GLU A 56 15.21 8.55 -0.19
C GLU A 56 14.82 7.25 0.54
N ASP A 57 15.75 6.29 0.60
CA ASP A 57 15.66 5.01 1.32
C ASP A 57 15.29 5.14 2.80
N ALA A 58 15.22 6.37 3.30
CA ALA A 58 14.94 6.70 4.69
C ALA A 58 13.50 7.19 4.95
N ALA A 59 12.66 7.35 3.92
CA ALA A 59 11.34 7.92 4.15
C ALA A 59 10.25 6.84 4.27
N PRO A 60 9.70 6.64 5.49
CA PRO A 60 8.57 5.74 5.73
C PRO A 60 7.37 5.99 4.82
N MET A 61 7.23 7.20 4.27
CA MET A 61 6.16 7.55 3.34
C MET A 61 6.25 6.84 1.98
N ASN A 62 7.44 6.42 1.55
CA ASN A 62 7.61 5.82 0.23
C ASN A 62 7.09 4.39 0.18
N GLU A 63 7.40 3.56 1.17
CA GLU A 63 6.89 2.20 1.25
C GLU A 63 5.36 2.17 1.39
N GLN A 64 4.78 3.04 2.22
CA GLN A 64 3.33 3.13 2.36
C GLN A 64 2.68 3.54 1.04
N ARG A 65 3.27 4.50 0.31
CA ARG A 65 2.77 4.94 -0.99
C ARG A 65 2.91 3.84 -2.05
N ALA A 66 4.05 3.14 -2.07
CA ALA A 66 4.25 2.00 -2.96
C ALA A 66 3.21 0.91 -2.72
N LEU A 67 2.96 0.57 -1.46
CA LEU A 67 1.92 -0.38 -1.09
C LEU A 67 0.54 0.08 -1.55
N GLU A 68 0.19 1.35 -1.36
CA GLU A 68 -1.07 1.92 -1.84
C GLU A 68 -1.23 1.77 -3.36
N LEU A 69 -0.17 2.04 -4.12
CA LEU A 69 -0.17 1.88 -5.57
C LEU A 69 -0.32 0.40 -6.00
N VAL A 70 0.35 -0.52 -5.31
CA VAL A 70 0.23 -1.97 -5.55
C VAL A 70 -1.21 -2.42 -5.28
N LEU A 71 -1.79 -2.02 -4.15
CA LEU A 71 -3.18 -2.34 -3.82
C LEU A 71 -4.14 -1.77 -4.86
N THR A 72 -3.96 -0.51 -5.27
CA THR A 72 -4.79 0.12 -6.30
C THR A 72 -4.74 -0.63 -7.64
N LYS A 73 -3.60 -1.22 -7.98
CA LYS A 73 -3.42 -1.92 -9.26
C LYS A 73 -3.98 -3.33 -9.26
N TYR A 74 -3.81 -4.08 -8.17
CA TYR A 74 -4.01 -5.52 -8.15
C TYR A 74 -5.16 -5.99 -7.26
N VAL A 75 -5.71 -5.13 -6.40
CA VAL A 75 -6.71 -5.54 -5.41
C VAL A 75 -8.04 -4.87 -5.69
N ASN A 76 -9.05 -5.67 -6.02
CA ASN A 76 -10.44 -5.26 -6.01
C ASN A 76 -10.97 -5.38 -4.58
N ILE A 77 -11.58 -4.32 -4.04
CA ILE A 77 -12.02 -4.28 -2.63
C ILE A 77 -13.18 -5.24 -2.37
N SER A 78 -14.12 -5.40 -3.32
CA SER A 78 -15.24 -6.34 -3.16
C SER A 78 -14.75 -7.78 -3.09
N ASP A 79 -13.89 -8.18 -4.02
CA ASP A 79 -13.31 -9.53 -4.07
C ASP A 79 -12.45 -9.80 -2.83
N LEU A 80 -11.72 -8.79 -2.34
CA LEU A 80 -10.96 -8.87 -1.10
C LEU A 80 -11.86 -9.15 0.11
N MET A 81 -13.00 -8.44 0.20
CA MET A 81 -13.95 -8.67 1.30
C MET A 81 -14.49 -10.09 1.29
N ASP A 82 -14.84 -10.62 0.13
CA ASP A 82 -15.34 -11.99 -0.03
C ASP A 82 -14.27 -13.02 0.34
N ALA A 83 -13.03 -12.82 -0.13
CA ALA A 83 -11.90 -13.70 0.18
C ALA A 83 -11.59 -13.70 1.69
N VAL A 84 -11.51 -12.54 2.31
CA VAL A 84 -11.29 -12.40 3.76
C VAL A 84 -12.43 -13.03 4.55
N GLY A 85 -13.69 -12.76 4.17
CA GLY A 85 -14.88 -13.31 4.82
C GLY A 85 -14.96 -14.84 4.72
N SER A 86 -14.44 -15.42 3.64
CA SER A 86 -14.36 -16.88 3.48
C SER A 86 -13.33 -17.52 4.41
N LEU A 87 -12.25 -16.82 4.75
CA LEU A 87 -11.23 -17.29 5.69
C LEU A 87 -11.68 -17.14 7.16
N ASP A 88 -12.28 -16.01 7.49
CA ASP A 88 -12.85 -15.74 8.81
C ASP A 88 -13.98 -14.72 8.71
N ARG A 89 -15.21 -15.18 8.98
CA ARG A 89 -16.45 -14.37 8.89
C ARG A 89 -16.44 -13.14 9.77
N ASN A 90 -15.66 -13.13 10.85
CA ASN A 90 -15.60 -12.00 11.79
C ASN A 90 -14.54 -10.96 11.41
N SER A 91 -13.65 -11.28 10.47
CA SER A 91 -12.52 -10.42 10.13
C SER A 91 -12.93 -9.07 9.56
N ILE A 92 -13.92 -9.02 8.67
CA ILE A 92 -14.41 -7.74 8.11
C ILE A 92 -14.94 -6.83 9.21
N HIS A 93 -15.77 -7.38 10.14
CA HIS A 93 -16.26 -6.61 11.28
C HIS A 93 -15.11 -6.14 12.17
N HIS A 94 -14.10 -6.99 12.39
CA HIS A 94 -12.92 -6.63 13.16
C HIS A 94 -12.18 -5.45 12.54
N TYR A 95 -11.88 -5.47 11.24
CA TYR A 95 -11.12 -4.39 10.58
C TYR A 95 -11.88 -3.07 10.52
N LYS A 96 -13.22 -3.11 10.43
CA LYS A 96 -14.07 -1.91 10.46
C LYS A 96 -14.08 -1.22 11.82
N ASN A 97 -13.95 -1.95 12.91
CA ASN A 97 -14.21 -1.43 14.25
C ASN A 97 -12.97 -1.38 15.15
N ASN A 98 -11.88 -2.05 14.78
CA ASN A 98 -10.72 -2.16 15.64
C ASN A 98 -9.44 -1.71 14.94
N LYS A 99 -8.68 -0.86 15.60
CA LYS A 99 -7.29 -0.61 15.27
C LYS A 99 -6.43 -1.82 15.66
N VAL A 100 -5.21 -1.86 15.12
CA VAL A 100 -4.20 -2.82 15.59
C VAL A 100 -3.52 -2.24 16.83
N ASP A 101 -3.75 -2.83 17.98
CA ASP A 101 -3.38 -2.32 19.30
C ASP A 101 -1.87 -2.03 19.48
N PHE A 102 -0.99 -2.86 18.90
CA PHE A 102 0.47 -2.69 19.03
C PHE A 102 1.09 -1.79 17.96
N SER A 103 0.36 -1.44 16.91
CA SER A 103 0.90 -0.64 15.79
C SER A 103 0.12 0.65 15.53
N ASP A 104 -1.00 0.85 16.20
CA ASP A 104 -1.98 1.88 15.89
C ASP A 104 -2.42 1.86 14.40
N GLY A 105 -2.46 0.64 13.83
CA GLY A 105 -2.95 0.41 12.48
C GLY A 105 -4.42 0.81 12.37
N ASP A 106 -4.75 1.56 11.30
CA ASP A 106 -6.05 2.23 11.16
C ASP A 106 -7.21 1.23 11.02
N VAL A 107 -8.43 1.66 11.36
CA VAL A 107 -9.67 0.98 10.98
C VAL A 107 -9.90 1.13 9.47
N VAL A 108 -10.49 0.12 8.84
CA VAL A 108 -10.74 0.10 7.39
C VAL A 108 -12.24 0.02 7.14
N PRO A 109 -12.89 1.12 6.71
CA PRO A 109 -14.32 1.17 6.44
C PRO A 109 -14.64 0.53 5.08
N PHE A 110 -14.70 -0.78 5.01
CA PHE A 110 -14.96 -1.54 3.78
C PHE A 110 -16.33 -1.24 3.13
N ASP A 111 -17.26 -0.68 3.88
CA ASP A 111 -18.55 -0.17 3.40
C ASP A 111 -18.49 1.30 2.93
N GLY A 112 -17.32 1.88 2.89
CA GLY A 112 -17.10 3.24 2.44
C GLY A 112 -17.42 3.40 0.94
N THR A 113 -18.05 4.50 0.59
CA THR A 113 -18.39 4.83 -0.80
C THR A 113 -17.18 5.21 -1.66
N GLU A 114 -16.04 5.46 -1.05
CA GLU A 114 -14.82 5.95 -1.71
C GLU A 114 -13.71 4.89 -1.63
N GLU A 115 -13.61 4.08 -2.67
CA GLU A 115 -12.64 2.97 -2.75
C GLU A 115 -11.19 3.44 -2.53
N SER A 116 -10.82 4.61 -3.08
CA SER A 116 -9.50 5.20 -2.89
C SER A 116 -9.14 5.41 -1.42
N ARG A 117 -10.12 5.83 -0.60
CA ARG A 117 -9.95 6.01 0.84
C ARG A 117 -9.78 4.67 1.55
N VAL A 118 -10.53 3.66 1.15
CA VAL A 118 -10.40 2.29 1.70
C VAL A 118 -8.99 1.77 1.43
N VAL A 119 -8.50 1.88 0.20
CA VAL A 119 -7.14 1.47 -0.19
C VAL A 119 -6.07 2.21 0.61
N THR A 120 -6.19 3.53 0.78
CA THR A 120 -5.23 4.33 1.57
C THR A 120 -5.17 3.87 3.04
N LEU A 121 -6.34 3.63 3.66
CA LEU A 121 -6.40 3.18 5.05
C LEU A 121 -5.91 1.74 5.21
N LEU A 122 -6.18 0.90 4.23
CA LEU A 122 -5.69 -0.47 4.16
C LEU A 122 -4.15 -0.50 4.07
N ALA A 123 -3.58 0.26 3.15
CA ALA A 123 -2.12 0.40 3.02
C ALA A 123 -1.49 0.89 4.33
N ARG A 124 -2.09 1.90 4.97
CA ARG A 124 -1.62 2.44 6.24
C ARG A 124 -1.69 1.42 7.38
N ARG A 125 -2.78 0.64 7.48
CA ARG A 125 -2.92 -0.43 8.48
C ARG A 125 -1.81 -1.46 8.33
N ILE A 126 -1.59 -1.96 7.12
CA ILE A 126 -0.58 -2.97 6.81
C ILE A 126 0.83 -2.44 7.09
N TYR A 127 1.14 -1.25 6.58
CA TYR A 127 2.44 -0.62 6.74
C TYR A 127 2.82 -0.39 8.21
N LYS A 128 1.91 0.20 9.00
CA LYS A 128 2.13 0.41 10.44
C LYS A 128 2.33 -0.90 11.18
N THR A 129 1.55 -1.94 10.84
CA THR A 129 1.67 -3.25 11.46
C THR A 129 3.01 -3.91 11.16
N ARG A 130 3.45 -3.86 9.90
CA ARG A 130 4.78 -4.35 9.50
C ARG A 130 5.89 -3.61 10.24
N ASN A 131 5.83 -2.30 10.29
CA ASN A 131 6.86 -1.49 10.94
C ASN A 131 6.94 -1.75 12.45
N ALA A 132 5.83 -1.92 13.12
CA ALA A 132 5.82 -2.27 14.54
C ALA A 132 6.50 -3.62 14.83
N ILE A 133 6.50 -4.55 13.87
CA ILE A 133 7.16 -5.85 14.00
C ILE A 133 8.66 -5.75 13.69
N VAL A 134 9.03 -5.00 12.63
CA VAL A 134 10.41 -4.97 12.10
C VAL A 134 11.30 -4.00 12.89
N HIS A 135 10.80 -2.83 13.22
CA HIS A 135 11.57 -1.73 13.82
C HIS A 135 11.48 -1.66 15.35
N SER A 136 11.22 -2.79 16.02
CA SER A 136 11.16 -2.86 17.49
C SER A 136 12.51 -2.63 18.22
N LYS A 137 13.58 -2.22 17.49
CA LYS A 137 14.96 -2.17 18.02
C LYS A 137 15.55 -0.77 18.25
N ASN A 138 14.86 0.31 17.94
CA ASN A 138 15.43 1.65 18.15
C ASN A 138 15.02 2.20 19.52
N ASN A 139 15.81 1.92 20.57
CA ASN A 139 15.83 2.53 21.92
C ASN A 139 14.48 2.79 22.64
N GLU A 140 13.36 2.45 22.03
CA GLU A 140 12.03 2.45 22.63
C GLU A 140 11.61 1.01 22.92
N LEU A 141 10.74 0.82 23.91
CA LEU A 141 10.12 -0.47 24.19
C LEU A 141 9.52 -1.03 22.90
N PRO A 142 9.81 -2.30 22.55
CA PRO A 142 9.30 -2.90 21.31
C PRO A 142 7.78 -2.79 21.28
N ARG A 143 7.23 -2.13 20.26
CA ARG A 143 5.78 -1.99 20.09
C ARG A 143 5.11 -3.36 19.99
N TYR A 144 5.69 -4.26 19.22
CA TYR A 144 5.24 -5.64 19.12
C TYR A 144 5.96 -6.53 20.13
N ARG A 145 5.20 -7.20 21.01
CA ARG A 145 5.67 -8.19 21.96
C ARG A 145 5.03 -9.55 21.65
N PRO A 146 5.81 -10.56 21.18
CA PRO A 146 5.28 -11.81 20.64
C PRO A 146 4.20 -12.49 21.49
N PHE A 147 4.45 -12.66 22.79
CA PHE A 147 3.52 -13.37 23.69
C PHE A 147 2.24 -12.57 23.98
N TYR A 148 2.31 -11.24 23.99
CA TYR A 148 1.16 -10.38 24.29
C TYR A 148 0.31 -10.09 23.05
N HIS A 149 0.95 -9.85 21.91
CA HIS A 149 0.27 -9.39 20.70
C HIS A 149 0.07 -10.48 19.65
N ALA A 150 0.42 -11.75 19.96
CA ALA A 150 0.27 -12.86 19.00
C ALA A 150 -1.17 -13.01 18.52
N LYS A 151 -2.17 -12.88 19.41
CA LYS A 151 -3.59 -12.96 19.04
C LYS A 151 -4.03 -11.80 18.13
N SER A 152 -3.56 -10.59 18.41
CA SER A 152 -3.85 -9.41 17.59
C SER A 152 -3.22 -9.53 16.20
N LEU A 153 -1.96 -9.98 16.14
CA LEU A 153 -1.27 -10.22 14.87
C LEU A 153 -1.96 -11.33 14.05
N HIS A 154 -2.43 -12.39 14.71
CA HIS A 154 -3.13 -13.49 14.05
C HIS A 154 -4.37 -13.01 13.31
N LYS A 155 -5.09 -12.01 13.83
CA LYS A 155 -6.24 -11.41 13.17
C LYS A 155 -5.90 -10.65 11.89
N GLU A 156 -4.67 -10.24 11.70
CA GLU A 156 -4.21 -9.54 10.48
C GLU A 156 -3.83 -10.52 9.36
N ILE A 157 -3.67 -11.81 9.65
CA ILE A 157 -3.23 -12.82 8.68
C ILE A 157 -4.24 -13.01 7.54
N PRO A 158 -5.57 -13.15 7.77
CA PRO A 158 -6.52 -13.32 6.68
C PRO A 158 -6.44 -12.18 5.66
N LEU A 159 -6.33 -10.94 6.13
CA LEU A 159 -6.21 -9.75 5.28
C LEU A 159 -4.94 -9.79 4.42
N LEU A 160 -3.79 -9.99 5.05
CA LEU A 160 -2.50 -10.02 4.35
C LEU A 160 -2.42 -11.17 3.35
N ARG A 161 -2.95 -12.33 3.70
CA ARG A 161 -3.00 -13.50 2.84
C ARG A 161 -3.86 -13.23 1.60
N SER A 162 -5.09 -12.75 1.77
CA SER A 162 -6.00 -12.47 0.65
C SER A 162 -5.42 -11.40 -0.28
N ILE A 163 -4.76 -10.37 0.26
CA ILE A 163 -4.06 -9.36 -0.54
C ILE A 163 -2.92 -9.99 -1.35
N ALA A 164 -2.08 -10.82 -0.72
CA ALA A 164 -0.98 -11.48 -1.42
C ALA A 164 -1.47 -12.39 -2.54
N GLU A 165 -2.54 -13.14 -2.31
CA GLU A 165 -3.20 -13.98 -3.31
C GLU A 165 -3.76 -13.13 -4.46
N ALA A 166 -4.42 -12.00 -4.17
CA ALA A 166 -4.93 -11.08 -5.19
C ALA A 166 -3.80 -10.48 -6.05
N ILE A 167 -2.68 -10.09 -5.42
CA ILE A 167 -1.50 -9.58 -6.14
C ILE A 167 -0.92 -10.66 -7.06
N LEU A 168 -0.75 -11.89 -6.58
CA LEU A 168 -0.22 -13.00 -7.38
C LEU A 168 -1.11 -13.29 -8.58
N VAL A 169 -2.42 -13.37 -8.37
CA VAL A 169 -3.38 -13.62 -9.45
C VAL A 169 -3.41 -12.46 -10.44
N GLY A 170 -3.48 -11.21 -9.94
CA GLY A 170 -3.55 -10.02 -10.77
C GLY A 170 -2.25 -9.70 -11.52
N SER A 171 -1.10 -10.21 -11.06
CA SER A 171 0.20 -10.05 -11.70
C SER A 171 0.56 -11.21 -12.65
N ALA A 172 -0.18 -12.32 -12.60
CA ALA A 172 0.07 -13.47 -13.46
C ALA A 172 -0.15 -13.10 -14.93
N GLN A 173 0.86 -13.32 -15.76
CA GLN A 173 0.72 -13.21 -17.22
C GLN A 173 0.11 -14.51 -17.78
N PRO A 174 -0.75 -14.41 -18.81
CA PRO A 174 -1.22 -15.59 -19.51
C PRO A 174 -0.02 -16.39 -20.04
N ILE A 175 -0.01 -17.69 -19.82
CA ILE A 175 0.96 -18.58 -20.45
C ILE A 175 0.60 -18.61 -21.95
N THR A 176 1.41 -17.93 -22.78
CA THR A 176 1.30 -17.93 -24.24
C THR A 176 2.02 -19.13 -24.82
#